data_19e6df6c798bfaeb6e9ca3808a31f7b2
#
_entry.id   19e6df6c798bfaeb6e9ca3808a31f7b2
#
_cell.length_a   1.000
_cell.length_b   1.000
_cell.length_c   1.000
_cell.angle_alpha   90.00
_cell.angle_beta   90.00
_cell.angle_gamma   90.00
#
_symmetry.space_group_name_H-M   'P 1'
#
loop_
_entity.id
_entity.type
_entity.pdbx_description
1 polymer ?
#
loop_
_entity_poly.entity_id
_entity_poly.type
_entity_poly.pdbx_seq_one_letter_code
_entity_poly.pdbx_strand_id
1 'polypeptide(L)'
;MSFTKNILITGGAGFIGSHVVRRFVTQYPQYHILNLDKLTYAGNLENIKDVQDAPNYTFVKGDICDAAFIDSLFTQYAIDAVVHLAAESHVDRSISDPLAFVQTNVIGTANLLNCAKKHWQGNYDNKLFYH
;
A
#
# COMPACT_ATOMS: atom_id res chain seq x y z
N MET A 1 -4.59 19.19 10.30
CA MET A 1 -3.56 18.51 11.10
C MET A 1 -2.44 18.03 10.17
N SER A 2 -1.21 18.32 10.51
CA SER A 2 -0.10 17.86 9.70
C SER A 2 0.57 16.64 10.34
N PHE A 3 0.94 15.67 9.51
CA PHE A 3 1.60 14.46 9.96
C PHE A 3 3.09 14.54 9.68
N THR A 4 3.89 13.85 10.50
CA THR A 4 5.34 13.83 10.32
C THR A 4 5.79 12.96 9.15
N LYS A 5 4.99 11.95 8.82
CA LYS A 5 5.24 11.05 7.67
C LYS A 5 3.92 10.57 7.07
N ASN A 6 3.95 10.36 5.76
CA ASN A 6 2.87 9.67 5.04
C ASN A 6 3.39 8.31 4.61
N ILE A 7 2.74 7.26 5.07
CA ILE A 7 3.15 5.88 4.82
C ILE A 7 2.08 5.18 3.98
N LEU A 8 2.49 4.67 2.82
CA LEU A 8 1.62 3.88 1.96
C LEU A 8 1.79 2.40 2.29
N ILE A 9 0.70 1.76 2.69
CA ILE A 9 0.67 0.32 2.91
C ILE A 9 -0.20 -0.30 1.81
N THR A 10 0.36 -1.18 1.00
CA THR A 10 -0.40 -1.89 -0.02
C THR A 10 -0.85 -3.23 0.51
N GLY A 11 -2.06 -3.65 0.15
CA GLY A 11 -2.61 -4.91 0.62
C GLY A 11 -3.07 -4.87 2.08
N GLY A 12 -3.40 -3.68 2.59
CA GLY A 12 -3.74 -3.49 3.99
C GLY A 12 -5.11 -4.00 4.41
N ALA A 13 -5.94 -4.47 3.48
CA ALA A 13 -7.20 -5.14 3.81
C ALA A 13 -7.07 -6.66 3.85
N GLY A 14 -5.88 -7.21 3.55
CA GLY A 14 -5.60 -8.64 3.64
C GLY A 14 -5.35 -9.10 5.06
N PHE A 15 -5.10 -10.40 5.22
CA PHE A 15 -4.90 -10.99 6.55
C PHE A 15 -3.69 -10.39 7.26
N ILE A 16 -2.52 -10.46 6.65
CA ILE A 16 -1.29 -9.90 7.25
C ILE A 16 -1.34 -8.38 7.25
N GLY A 17 -1.71 -7.79 6.11
CA GLY A 17 -1.72 -6.34 5.94
C GLY A 17 -2.62 -5.61 6.92
N SER A 18 -3.77 -6.18 7.28
CA SER A 18 -4.68 -5.56 8.22
C SER A 18 -4.07 -5.42 9.62
N HIS A 19 -3.28 -6.40 10.04
CA HIS A 19 -2.55 -6.33 11.31
C HIS A 19 -1.47 -5.24 11.27
N VAL A 20 -0.80 -5.09 10.15
CA VAL A 20 0.23 -4.05 9.96
C VAL A 20 -0.43 -2.67 9.99
N VAL A 21 -1.53 -2.48 9.25
CA VAL A 21 -2.27 -1.21 9.24
C VAL A 21 -2.71 -0.84 10.66
N ARG A 22 -3.34 -1.78 11.36
CA ARG A 22 -3.84 -1.53 12.73
C ARG A 22 -2.71 -1.12 13.65
N ARG A 23 -1.58 -1.79 13.58
CA ARG A 23 -0.44 -1.50 14.44
C ARG A 23 0.10 -0.08 14.16
N PHE A 24 0.29 0.28 12.90
CA PHE A 24 0.77 1.61 12.55
C PHE A 24 -0.22 2.70 12.95
N VAL A 25 -1.51 2.50 12.69
CA VAL A 25 -2.54 3.48 13.01
C VAL A 25 -2.62 3.73 14.51
N THR A 26 -2.58 2.66 15.32
CA THR A 26 -2.75 2.79 16.77
C THR A 26 -1.49 3.24 17.49
N GLN A 27 -0.31 2.80 17.05
CA GLN A 27 0.94 3.09 17.76
C GLN A 27 1.64 4.35 17.28
N TYR A 28 1.33 4.82 16.07
CA TYR A 28 2.01 5.98 15.49
C TYR A 28 0.99 7.03 15.04
N PRO A 29 0.29 7.67 15.97
CA PRO A 29 -0.74 8.65 15.61
C PRO A 29 -0.21 9.87 14.86
N GLN A 30 1.11 10.12 14.94
CA GLN A 30 1.76 11.20 14.21
C GLN A 30 2.01 10.86 12.72
N TYR A 31 1.82 9.62 12.32
CA TYR A 31 1.98 9.19 10.92
C TYR A 31 0.62 9.06 10.27
N HIS A 32 0.52 9.51 9.03
CA HIS A 32 -0.66 9.28 8.20
C HIS A 32 -0.51 7.95 7.46
N ILE A 33 -1.45 7.06 7.66
CA ILE A 33 -1.42 5.71 7.08
C ILE A 33 -2.42 5.65 5.92
N LEU A 34 -1.89 5.46 4.72
CA LEU A 34 -2.68 5.28 3.50
C LEU A 34 -2.75 3.79 3.21
N ASN A 35 -3.92 3.22 3.29
CA ASN A 35 -4.13 1.80 2.99
C ASN A 35 -4.64 1.65 1.57
N LEU A 36 -3.80 1.16 0.67
CA LEU A 36 -4.14 0.92 -0.73
C LEU A 36 -4.43 -0.57 -0.93
N ASP A 37 -5.65 -0.88 -1.33
CA ASP A 37 -6.04 -2.27 -1.58
C ASP A 37 -7.02 -2.31 -2.75
N LYS A 38 -6.84 -3.29 -3.61
CA LYS A 38 -7.72 -3.53 -4.75
C LYS A 38 -9.02 -4.20 -4.32
N LEU A 39 -9.05 -4.82 -3.14
CA LEU A 39 -10.19 -5.58 -2.61
C LEU A 39 -10.55 -6.76 -3.51
N THR A 40 -9.53 -7.56 -3.86
CA THR A 40 -9.77 -8.83 -4.56
C THR A 40 -10.16 -9.90 -3.55
N TYR A 41 -10.11 -11.16 -3.94
CA TYR A 41 -10.55 -12.27 -3.11
C TYR A 41 -9.91 -12.32 -1.70
N ALA A 42 -8.71 -11.77 -1.54
CA ALA A 42 -8.00 -11.80 -0.26
C ALA A 42 -8.24 -10.55 0.60
N GLY A 43 -8.80 -9.49 0.03
CA GLY A 43 -9.00 -8.22 0.72
C GLY A 43 -10.42 -8.08 1.26
N ASN A 44 -10.52 -7.64 2.52
CA ASN A 44 -11.81 -7.43 3.16
C ASN A 44 -11.72 -6.27 4.15
N LEU A 45 -12.53 -5.22 3.92
CA LEU A 45 -12.55 -4.04 4.78
C LEU A 45 -12.99 -4.33 6.22
N GLU A 46 -13.68 -5.43 6.47
CA GLU A 46 -14.01 -5.84 7.84
C GLU A 46 -12.75 -6.09 8.67
N ASN A 47 -11.66 -6.47 8.03
CA ASN A 47 -10.39 -6.72 8.71
C ASN A 47 -9.79 -5.47 9.37
N ILE A 48 -10.20 -4.27 8.94
CA ILE A 48 -9.68 -3.01 9.47
C ILE A 48 -10.78 -2.11 10.03
N LYS A 49 -11.95 -2.69 10.30
CA LYS A 49 -13.13 -1.96 10.76
C LYS A 49 -12.87 -1.19 12.06
N ASP A 50 -12.05 -1.73 12.93
CA ASP A 50 -11.75 -1.13 14.23
C ASP A 50 -10.90 0.16 14.13
N VAL A 51 -10.23 0.39 13.01
CA VAL A 51 -9.40 1.58 12.81
C VAL A 51 -9.86 2.48 11.67
N GLN A 52 -10.96 2.11 10.99
CA GLN A 52 -11.39 2.82 9.78
C GLN A 52 -11.71 4.30 10.00
N ASP A 53 -12.08 4.68 11.20
CA ASP A 53 -12.46 6.06 11.51
C ASP A 53 -11.34 6.84 12.23
N ALA A 54 -10.16 6.26 12.37
CA ALA A 54 -9.03 6.93 13.00
C ALA A 54 -8.60 8.17 12.18
N PRO A 55 -8.25 9.28 12.84
CA PRO A 55 -7.91 10.52 12.12
C PRO A 55 -6.65 10.43 11.28
N ASN A 56 -5.77 9.46 11.54
CA ASN A 56 -4.53 9.25 10.81
C ASN A 56 -4.62 8.09 9.81
N TYR A 57 -5.84 7.68 9.44
CA TYR A 57 -6.06 6.56 8.52
C TYR A 57 -6.87 7.00 7.32
N THR A 58 -6.45 6.59 6.12
CA THR A 58 -7.19 6.81 4.87
C THR A 58 -7.15 5.53 4.05
N PHE A 59 -8.33 5.07 3.63
CA PHE A 59 -8.43 3.94 2.70
C PHE A 59 -8.46 4.44 1.27
N VAL A 60 -7.69 3.79 0.40
CA VAL A 60 -7.68 4.07 -1.04
C VAL A 60 -7.89 2.74 -1.77
N LYS A 61 -8.96 2.66 -2.57
CA LYS A 61 -9.19 1.50 -3.43
C LYS A 61 -8.48 1.72 -4.75
N GLY A 62 -7.61 0.81 -5.14
CA GLY A 62 -6.90 0.92 -6.41
C GLY A 62 -5.98 -0.25 -6.67
N ASP A 63 -5.41 -0.26 -7.86
CA ASP A 63 -4.58 -1.34 -8.38
C ASP A 63 -3.15 -0.86 -8.50
N ILE A 64 -2.20 -1.57 -7.87
CA ILE A 64 -0.77 -1.22 -7.99
C ILE A 64 -0.26 -1.34 -9.42
N CYS A 65 -0.98 -2.05 -10.29
CA CYS A 65 -0.63 -2.15 -11.71
C CYS A 65 -1.02 -0.90 -12.51
N ASP A 66 -1.79 0.01 -11.93
CA ASP A 66 -2.15 1.29 -12.57
C ASP A 66 -1.11 2.34 -12.24
N ALA A 67 -0.10 2.47 -13.09
CA ALA A 67 1.04 3.35 -12.85
C ALA A 67 0.62 4.82 -12.70
N ALA A 68 -0.32 5.29 -13.49
CA ALA A 68 -0.78 6.68 -13.42
C ALA A 68 -1.49 6.96 -12.09
N PHE A 69 -2.27 6.02 -11.61
CA PHE A 69 -2.95 6.14 -10.32
C PHE A 69 -1.96 6.19 -9.17
N ILE A 70 -0.96 5.30 -9.18
CA ILE A 70 0.08 5.28 -8.15
C ILE A 70 0.88 6.61 -8.16
N ASP A 71 1.22 7.10 -9.34
CA ASP A 71 1.91 8.38 -9.46
C ASP A 71 1.10 9.51 -8.83
N SER A 72 -0.22 9.52 -9.04
CA SER A 72 -1.10 10.53 -8.46
C SER A 72 -1.13 10.47 -6.93
N LEU A 73 -1.03 9.27 -6.34
CA LEU A 73 -0.98 9.13 -4.89
C LEU A 73 0.31 9.73 -4.32
N PHE A 74 1.44 9.47 -4.95
CA PHE A 74 2.71 10.05 -4.51
C PHE A 74 2.70 11.57 -4.60
N THR A 75 2.05 12.12 -5.63
CA THR A 75 1.92 13.57 -5.79
C THR A 75 1.01 14.17 -4.73
N GLN A 76 -0.14 13.54 -4.50
CA GLN A 76 -1.16 14.07 -3.59
C GLN A 76 -0.73 14.03 -2.13
N TYR A 77 -0.07 12.96 -1.71
CA TYR A 77 0.18 12.71 -0.29
C TYR A 77 1.65 12.88 0.14
N ALA A 78 2.55 13.15 -0.78
CA ALA A 78 3.98 13.27 -0.45
C ALA A 78 4.47 12.06 0.37
N ILE A 79 4.32 10.88 -0.19
CA ILE A 79 4.60 9.62 0.49
C ILE A 79 6.09 9.50 0.85
N ASP A 80 6.38 9.16 2.10
CA ASP A 80 7.75 9.02 2.63
C ASP A 80 8.19 7.56 2.76
N ALA A 81 7.24 6.64 2.90
CA ALA A 81 7.56 5.23 3.06
C ALA A 81 6.49 4.37 2.39
N VAL A 82 6.92 3.23 1.88
CA VAL A 82 6.04 2.22 1.30
C VAL A 82 6.27 0.91 2.04
N VAL A 83 5.19 0.31 2.53
CA VAL A 83 5.18 -1.07 3.04
C VAL A 83 4.34 -1.88 2.06
N HIS A 84 5.01 -2.65 1.21
CA HIS A 84 4.38 -3.32 0.09
C HIS A 84 4.03 -4.76 0.46
N LEU A 85 2.75 -5.00 0.72
CA LEU A 85 2.23 -6.31 1.12
C LEU A 85 1.20 -6.86 0.12
N ALA A 86 0.80 -6.06 -0.87
CA ALA A 86 -0.13 -6.51 -1.90
C ALA A 86 0.56 -7.54 -2.80
N ALA A 87 -0.07 -8.70 -2.94
CA ALA A 87 0.45 -9.77 -3.79
C ALA A 87 -0.65 -10.78 -4.07
N GLU A 88 -0.54 -11.47 -5.20
CA GLU A 88 -1.30 -12.69 -5.44
C GLU A 88 -0.50 -13.83 -4.81
N SER A 89 -1.11 -14.54 -3.87
CA SER A 89 -0.41 -15.57 -3.10
C SER A 89 -1.11 -16.93 -3.08
N HIS A 90 -2.31 -17.02 -3.64
CA HIS A 90 -3.11 -18.24 -3.63
C HIS A 90 -2.60 -19.20 -4.70
N VAL A 91 -2.05 -20.37 -4.29
CA VAL A 91 -1.39 -21.32 -5.19
C VAL A 91 -2.30 -21.80 -6.32
N ASP A 92 -3.54 -22.16 -6.00
CA ASP A 92 -4.48 -22.65 -7.03
C ASP A 92 -4.74 -21.60 -8.11
N ARG A 93 -4.81 -20.33 -7.71
CA ARG A 93 -4.98 -19.23 -8.66
C ARG A 93 -3.74 -19.01 -9.51
N SER A 94 -2.55 -19.27 -8.99
CA SER A 94 -1.31 -19.16 -9.78
C SER A 94 -1.25 -20.19 -10.90
N ILE A 95 -1.86 -21.35 -10.69
CA ILE A 95 -1.94 -22.39 -11.72
C ILE A 95 -2.98 -22.03 -12.77
N SER A 96 -4.16 -21.54 -12.36
CA SER A 96 -5.25 -21.22 -13.29
C SER A 96 -5.05 -19.88 -14.01
N ASP A 97 -4.34 -18.93 -13.41
CA ASP A 97 -4.11 -17.61 -13.99
C ASP A 97 -2.71 -17.10 -13.64
N PRO A 98 -1.66 -17.68 -14.26
CA PRO A 98 -0.28 -17.30 -13.95
C PRO A 98 0.05 -15.86 -14.33
N LEU A 99 -0.63 -15.30 -15.36
CA LEU A 99 -0.37 -13.93 -15.78
C LEU A 99 -0.83 -12.92 -14.73
N ALA A 100 -1.91 -13.21 -14.02
CA ALA A 100 -2.35 -12.34 -12.92
C ALA A 100 -1.29 -12.26 -11.81
N PHE A 101 -0.61 -13.39 -11.53
CA PHE A 101 0.49 -13.40 -10.55
C PHE A 101 1.66 -12.55 -11.01
N VAL A 102 2.07 -12.68 -12.28
CA VAL A 102 3.15 -11.86 -12.84
C VAL A 102 2.76 -10.40 -12.83
N GLN A 103 1.53 -10.10 -13.27
CA GLN A 103 1.03 -8.73 -13.33
C GLN A 103 1.10 -8.06 -11.94
N THR A 104 0.54 -8.71 -10.93
CA THR A 104 0.51 -8.14 -9.59
C THR A 104 1.87 -8.14 -8.92
N ASN A 105 2.54 -9.31 -8.91
CA ASN A 105 3.74 -9.47 -8.08
C ASN A 105 4.99 -8.86 -8.71
N VAL A 106 5.05 -8.74 -10.03
CA VAL A 106 6.19 -8.15 -10.73
C VAL A 106 5.89 -6.75 -11.21
N ILE A 107 4.86 -6.58 -12.06
CA ILE A 107 4.55 -5.28 -12.67
C ILE A 107 4.08 -4.29 -11.59
N GLY A 108 3.21 -4.72 -10.69
CA GLY A 108 2.73 -3.85 -9.60
C GLY A 108 3.87 -3.38 -8.71
N THR A 109 4.78 -4.29 -8.34
CA THR A 109 5.95 -3.95 -7.52
C THR A 109 6.86 -2.97 -8.27
N ALA A 110 7.11 -3.21 -9.57
CA ALA A 110 7.93 -2.32 -10.39
C ALA A 110 7.31 -0.91 -10.47
N ASN A 111 5.99 -0.81 -10.60
CA ASN A 111 5.31 0.49 -10.61
C ASN A 111 5.54 1.27 -9.33
N LEU A 112 5.42 0.61 -8.18
CA LEU A 112 5.66 1.24 -6.89
C LEU A 112 7.10 1.71 -6.75
N LEU A 113 8.06 0.88 -7.13
CA LEU A 113 9.48 1.23 -7.08
C LEU A 113 9.81 2.39 -8.01
N ASN A 114 9.26 2.39 -9.22
CA ASN A 114 9.47 3.47 -10.18
C ASN A 114 8.90 4.78 -9.69
N CYS A 115 7.70 4.77 -9.11
CA CYS A 115 7.09 5.97 -8.56
C CYS A 115 7.87 6.50 -7.36
N ALA A 116 8.29 5.60 -6.46
CA ALA A 116 9.11 6.00 -5.33
C ALA A 116 10.42 6.63 -5.79
N LYS A 117 11.11 6.00 -6.74
CA LYS A 117 12.35 6.54 -7.29
C LYS A 117 12.13 7.93 -7.91
N LYS A 118 11.08 8.08 -8.70
CA LYS A 118 10.77 9.34 -9.38
C LYS A 118 10.51 10.48 -8.37
N HIS A 119 9.69 10.21 -7.36
CA HIS A 119 9.28 11.23 -6.40
C HIS A 119 10.32 11.51 -5.33
N TRP A 120 11.17 10.53 -5.02
CA TRP A 120 12.24 10.67 -4.01
C TRP A 120 13.58 11.07 -4.61
N GLN A 121 13.68 11.18 -5.92
CA GLN A 121 14.95 11.44 -6.61
C GLN A 121 15.62 12.70 -6.05
N GLY A 122 16.90 12.55 -5.68
CA GLY A 122 17.67 13.64 -5.09
C GLY A 122 17.45 13.84 -3.59
N ASN A 123 16.53 13.12 -2.97
CA ASN A 123 16.27 13.23 -1.53
C ASN A 123 15.75 11.89 -1.00
N TYR A 124 16.68 10.99 -0.70
CA TYR A 124 16.32 9.67 -0.16
C TYR A 124 16.39 9.62 1.38
N ASP A 125 16.76 10.73 2.01
CA ASP A 125 16.83 10.79 3.46
C ASP A 125 15.46 10.58 4.10
N ASN A 126 15.39 9.72 5.11
CA ASN A 126 14.15 9.38 5.81
C ASN A 126 13.10 8.73 4.92
N LYS A 127 13.52 8.10 3.82
CA LYS A 127 12.65 7.34 2.95
C LYS A 127 12.87 5.86 3.17
N LEU A 128 11.80 5.07 2.97
CA LEU A 128 11.88 3.62 3.15
C LEU A 128 10.96 2.92 2.18
N PHE A 129 11.46 1.90 1.52
CA PHE A 129 10.65 0.97 0.76
C PHE A 129 10.85 -0.43 1.35
N TYR A 130 9.82 -0.97 1.97
CA TYR A 130 9.82 -2.31 2.57
C TYR A 130 8.94 -3.23 1.73
N HIS A 131 9.54 -4.33 1.27
CA HIS A 131 8.85 -5.31 0.45
C HIS A 131 8.80 -6.66 1.15
#